data_72bc51b87afb3a0881ee0ce6d725ffea
#
_entry.id   72bc51b87afb3a0881ee0ce6d725ffea
#
_cell.length_a   1.000
_cell.length_b   1.000
_cell.length_c   1.000
_cell.angle_alpha   90.00
_cell.angle_beta   90.00
_cell.angle_gamma   90.00
#
_symmetry.space_group_name_H-M   'P 1'
#
loop_
_entity.id
_entity.type
_entity.pdbx_description
1 polymer ?
#
loop_
_entity_poly.entity_id
_entity_poly.type
_entity_poly.pdbx_seq_one_letter_code
_entity_poly.pdbx_strand_id
1 'polypeptide(L)'
;EVAAVQIEETGSWTLAKMLENLALKQLQPPYNKPKDQYNLGMGMYWVPSEDGTSGTFDVRPVHHQKPRVYVQRTGHGKDWAASWQAHIRPNQTAWTENEAWESLLEMTLPARALVLDKGRRTGETTVFWVEDRKLLGYAWVQLASHLQPNDVLRNQLTKLPDSNYLMGVLLDGVRWGGLEVRAW
;
A
#
# COMPACT_ATOMS: atom_id res chain seq x y z
N GLU A 1 5.63 -14.64 31.88
CA GLU A 1 7.08 -14.81 31.80
C GLU A 1 7.49 -14.80 30.32
N VAL A 2 8.46 -13.95 29.93
CA VAL A 2 8.97 -13.88 28.56
C VAL A 2 10.13 -14.86 28.45
N ALA A 3 9.99 -15.87 27.59
CA ALA A 3 11.01 -16.92 27.41
C ALA A 3 12.10 -16.53 26.40
N ALA A 4 11.76 -15.77 25.34
CA ALA A 4 12.70 -15.32 24.32
C ALA A 4 12.21 -14.04 23.64
N VAL A 5 13.15 -13.26 23.09
CA VAL A 5 12.89 -12.10 22.25
C VAL A 5 13.62 -12.29 20.94
N GLN A 6 12.89 -12.19 19.82
CA GLN A 6 13.47 -12.20 18.48
C GLN A 6 13.36 -10.81 17.88
N ILE A 7 14.46 -10.32 17.31
CA ILE A 7 14.53 -9.00 16.66
C ILE A 7 14.84 -9.22 15.18
N GLU A 8 14.07 -8.57 14.32
CA GLU A 8 14.30 -8.54 12.87
C GLU A 8 14.51 -7.09 12.43
N GLU A 9 15.68 -6.81 11.82
CA GLU A 9 15.98 -5.52 11.24
C GLU A 9 15.41 -5.42 9.84
N THR A 10 14.55 -4.45 9.57
CA THR A 10 13.94 -4.22 8.26
C THR A 10 14.50 -3.00 7.55
N GLY A 11 15.02 -2.03 8.30
CA GLY A 11 15.46 -0.71 7.81
C GLY A 11 14.33 0.20 7.35
N SER A 12 13.24 -0.39 6.88
CA SER A 12 12.04 0.28 6.36
C SER A 12 10.90 0.14 7.35
N TRP A 13 10.30 1.27 7.75
CA TRP A 13 9.11 1.25 8.59
C TRP A 13 7.89 0.66 7.86
N THR A 14 7.79 0.91 6.54
CA THR A 14 6.76 0.31 5.68
C THR A 14 6.87 -1.21 5.68
N LEU A 15 8.09 -1.73 5.47
CA LEU A 15 8.33 -3.17 5.51
C LEU A 15 8.07 -3.75 6.90
N ALA A 16 8.54 -3.08 7.97
CA ALA A 16 8.31 -3.54 9.34
C ALA A 16 6.82 -3.73 9.64
N LYS A 17 5.97 -2.79 9.24
CA LYS A 17 4.51 -2.91 9.38
C LYS A 17 3.91 -4.07 8.60
N MET A 18 4.41 -4.32 7.39
CA MET A 18 3.96 -5.43 6.56
C MET A 18 4.30 -6.76 7.23
N LEU A 19 5.55 -6.92 7.68
CA LEU A 19 6.03 -8.13 8.33
C LEU A 19 5.38 -8.37 9.69
N GLU A 20 5.18 -7.31 10.49
CA GLU A 20 4.41 -7.40 11.74
C GLU A 20 3.00 -7.97 11.48
N ASN A 21 2.29 -7.44 10.50
CA ASN A 21 0.94 -7.92 10.18
C ASN A 21 0.94 -9.38 9.75
N LEU A 22 1.91 -9.79 8.92
CA LEU A 22 2.05 -11.18 8.49
C LEU A 22 2.39 -12.12 9.66
N ALA A 23 3.31 -11.71 10.54
CA ALA A 23 3.65 -12.46 11.74
C ALA A 23 2.44 -12.62 12.68
N LEU A 24 1.66 -11.55 12.89
CA LEU A 24 0.44 -11.60 13.69
C LEU A 24 -0.61 -12.55 13.12
N LYS A 25 -0.75 -12.59 11.78
CA LYS A 25 -1.64 -13.55 11.11
C LYS A 25 -1.19 -15.00 11.26
N GLN A 26 0.11 -15.22 11.18
CA GLN A 26 0.70 -16.57 11.29
C GLN A 26 0.67 -17.08 12.71
N LEU A 27 1.08 -16.25 13.67
CA LEU A 27 1.25 -16.65 15.08
C LEU A 27 -0.06 -16.61 15.87
N GLN A 28 -1.04 -15.78 15.43
CA GLN A 28 -2.32 -15.58 16.10
C GLN A 28 -2.19 -15.39 17.62
N PRO A 29 -1.35 -14.47 18.09
CA PRO A 29 -1.11 -14.29 19.51
C PRO A 29 -2.41 -13.86 20.23
N PRO A 30 -2.64 -14.28 21.49
CA PRO A 30 -3.90 -14.05 22.18
C PRO A 30 -4.20 -12.56 22.43
N TYR A 31 -3.16 -11.73 22.54
CA TYR A 31 -3.29 -10.31 22.90
C TYR A 31 -3.10 -9.35 21.72
N ASN A 32 -2.34 -9.75 20.68
CA ASN A 32 -2.12 -8.96 19.48
C ASN A 32 -2.81 -9.60 18.30
N LYS A 33 -3.72 -8.90 17.64
CA LYS A 33 -4.45 -9.40 16.48
C LYS A 33 -4.03 -8.67 15.21
N PRO A 34 -4.02 -9.36 14.06
CA PRO A 34 -3.79 -8.70 12.76
C PRO A 34 -4.80 -7.59 12.52
N LYS A 35 -4.34 -6.45 12.04
CA LYS A 35 -5.18 -5.25 11.89
C LYS A 35 -6.31 -5.38 10.87
N ASP A 36 -6.14 -6.24 9.88
CA ASP A 36 -7.14 -6.48 8.83
C ASP A 36 -8.28 -7.42 9.24
N GLN A 37 -8.20 -8.06 10.41
CA GLN A 37 -9.25 -8.95 10.90
C GLN A 37 -10.18 -8.30 11.94
N TYR A 38 -9.68 -7.40 12.76
CA TYR A 38 -10.44 -6.89 13.91
C TYR A 38 -10.19 -5.43 14.25
N ASN A 39 -9.16 -4.82 13.74
CA ASN A 39 -8.92 -3.42 14.02
C ASN A 39 -9.48 -2.59 12.88
N LEU A 40 -10.43 -1.81 13.26
CA LEU A 40 -11.09 -0.78 12.53
C LEU A 40 -10.06 0.19 11.91
N GLY A 41 -9.32 -0.33 10.93
CA GLY A 41 -8.60 0.54 10.02
C GLY A 41 -9.62 1.41 9.31
N MET A 42 -9.18 2.48 8.76
CA MET A 42 -9.99 3.26 7.85
C MET A 42 -9.91 2.63 6.46
N GLY A 43 -11.02 2.61 5.76
CA GLY A 43 -11.10 2.19 4.37
C GLY A 43 -11.56 3.32 3.49
N MET A 44 -11.09 3.33 2.26
CA MET A 44 -11.60 4.20 1.22
C MET A 44 -12.63 3.44 0.38
N TYR A 45 -13.76 4.06 0.13
CA TYR A 45 -14.92 3.49 -0.54
C TYR A 45 -15.39 4.44 -1.63
N TRP A 46 -15.84 3.88 -2.76
CA TRP A 46 -16.55 4.64 -3.76
C TRP A 46 -18.02 4.79 -3.36
N VAL A 47 -18.52 6.00 -3.41
CA VAL A 47 -19.92 6.32 -3.15
C VAL A 47 -20.50 6.90 -4.44
N PRO A 48 -21.35 6.15 -5.15
CA PRO A 48 -21.98 6.64 -6.37
C PRO A 48 -22.93 7.81 -6.07
N SER A 49 -23.06 8.73 -7.01
CA SER A 49 -24.10 9.77 -7.00
C SER A 49 -25.50 9.16 -7.19
N GLU A 50 -26.53 9.91 -6.85
CA GLU A 50 -27.93 9.44 -6.95
C GLU A 50 -28.33 9.05 -8.37
N ASP A 51 -27.79 9.74 -9.38
CA ASP A 51 -28.02 9.45 -10.79
C ASP A 51 -27.15 8.32 -11.37
N GLY A 52 -26.21 7.80 -10.57
CA GLY A 52 -25.31 6.72 -10.95
C GLY A 52 -24.26 7.07 -12.01
N THR A 53 -24.19 8.34 -12.44
CA THR A 53 -23.27 8.79 -13.52
C THR A 53 -21.88 9.14 -13.02
N SER A 54 -21.76 9.40 -11.71
CA SER A 54 -20.52 9.82 -11.06
C SER A 54 -20.47 9.30 -9.62
N GLY A 55 -19.54 9.80 -8.81
CA GLY A 55 -19.45 9.47 -7.41
C GLY A 55 -18.28 10.18 -6.75
N THR A 56 -18.05 9.85 -5.48
CA THR A 56 -16.96 10.39 -4.67
C THR A 56 -16.30 9.29 -3.85
N PHE A 57 -15.07 9.54 -3.40
CA PHE A 57 -14.44 8.68 -2.42
C PHE A 57 -14.79 9.13 -1.01
N ASP A 58 -15.26 8.19 -0.21
CA ASP A 58 -15.50 8.37 1.22
C ASP A 58 -14.51 7.55 2.04
N VAL A 59 -14.10 8.09 3.19
CA VAL A 59 -13.17 7.45 4.11
C VAL A 59 -13.85 7.21 5.44
N ARG A 60 -14.09 5.95 5.75
CA ARG A 60 -14.83 5.54 6.94
C ARG A 60 -14.21 4.29 7.60
N PRO A 61 -14.54 4.00 8.87
CA PRO A 61 -14.10 2.79 9.54
C PRO A 61 -14.52 1.54 8.80
N VAL A 62 -13.63 0.54 8.77
CA VAL A 62 -13.91 -0.77 8.19
C VAL A 62 -14.78 -1.57 9.16
N HIS A 63 -16.05 -1.78 8.84
CA HIS A 63 -16.97 -2.55 9.67
C HIS A 63 -17.36 -3.88 9.03
N HIS A 64 -18.11 -3.84 7.93
CA HIS A 64 -18.72 -5.02 7.31
C HIS A 64 -18.26 -5.26 5.87
N GLN A 65 -17.78 -4.24 5.22
CA GLN A 65 -17.35 -4.30 3.82
C GLN A 65 -15.85 -4.08 3.72
N LYS A 66 -15.15 -4.98 3.03
CA LYS A 66 -13.73 -4.80 2.77
C LYS A 66 -13.51 -3.62 1.83
N PRO A 67 -12.71 -2.62 2.18
CA PRO A 67 -12.37 -1.54 1.28
C PRO A 67 -11.42 -2.05 0.18
N ARG A 68 -11.43 -1.39 -0.96
CA ARG A 68 -10.42 -1.64 -2.01
C ARG A 68 -9.04 -1.15 -1.59
N VAL A 69 -8.99 -0.06 -0.82
CA VAL A 69 -7.77 0.49 -0.24
C VAL A 69 -7.96 0.75 1.24
N TYR A 70 -7.01 0.28 2.05
CA TYR A 70 -6.91 0.62 3.46
C TYR A 70 -6.07 1.89 3.60
N VAL A 71 -6.48 2.78 4.51
CA VAL A 71 -5.73 3.98 4.87
C VAL A 71 -5.44 3.98 6.37
N GLN A 72 -4.24 4.40 6.74
CA GLN A 72 -3.81 4.33 8.14
C GLN A 72 -4.42 5.43 8.99
N ARG A 73 -4.68 6.59 8.40
CA ARG A 73 -5.25 7.76 9.06
C ARG A 73 -6.39 8.32 8.24
N THR A 74 -7.47 8.71 8.91
CA THR A 74 -8.64 9.32 8.26
C THR A 74 -8.26 10.58 7.47
N GLY A 75 -7.39 11.43 8.04
CA GLY A 75 -6.91 12.64 7.36
C GLY A 75 -6.23 12.32 6.04
N HIS A 76 -5.29 11.37 6.02
CA HIS A 76 -4.59 10.95 4.80
C HIS A 76 -5.56 10.48 3.71
N GLY A 77 -6.54 9.66 4.05
CA GLY A 77 -7.52 9.20 3.09
C GLY A 77 -8.40 10.33 2.53
N LYS A 78 -8.83 11.26 3.38
CA LYS A 78 -9.59 12.43 2.96
C LYS A 78 -8.79 13.36 2.05
N ASP A 79 -7.52 13.61 2.39
CA ASP A 79 -6.63 14.42 1.56
C ASP A 79 -6.36 13.75 0.20
N TRP A 80 -6.28 12.43 0.17
CA TRP A 80 -6.12 11.68 -1.07
C TRP A 80 -7.37 11.77 -1.94
N ALA A 81 -8.54 11.57 -1.38
CA ALA A 81 -9.82 11.74 -2.07
C ALA A 81 -9.99 13.17 -2.61
N ALA A 82 -9.67 14.19 -1.82
CA ALA A 82 -9.71 15.60 -2.23
C ALA A 82 -8.71 15.90 -3.36
N SER A 83 -7.50 15.35 -3.30
CA SER A 83 -6.50 15.49 -4.36
C SER A 83 -7.00 14.87 -5.67
N TRP A 84 -7.62 13.68 -5.61
CA TRP A 84 -8.20 13.06 -6.79
C TRP A 84 -9.33 13.94 -7.37
N GLN A 85 -10.24 14.41 -6.52
CA GLN A 85 -11.33 15.28 -6.94
C GLN A 85 -10.83 16.55 -7.64
N ALA A 86 -9.73 17.12 -7.18
CA ALA A 86 -9.11 18.28 -7.80
C ALA A 86 -8.43 17.98 -9.15
N HIS A 87 -8.07 16.72 -9.42
CA HIS A 87 -7.45 16.28 -10.68
C HIS A 87 -8.45 15.85 -11.74
N ILE A 88 -9.70 15.63 -11.36
CA ILE A 88 -10.76 15.30 -12.32
C ILE A 88 -10.89 16.48 -13.30
N ARG A 89 -10.80 16.19 -14.59
CA ARG A 89 -10.99 17.21 -15.61
C ARG A 89 -12.42 17.73 -15.52
N PRO A 90 -12.64 19.06 -15.57
CA PRO A 90 -13.96 19.66 -15.45
C PRO A 90 -14.99 19.15 -16.48
N ASN A 91 -14.51 18.58 -17.58
CA ASN A 91 -15.34 18.07 -18.68
C ASN A 91 -15.67 16.57 -18.57
N GLN A 92 -15.16 15.88 -17.57
CA GLN A 92 -15.45 14.47 -17.36
C GLN A 92 -16.52 14.33 -16.29
N THR A 93 -17.77 14.24 -16.73
CA THR A 93 -18.95 14.25 -15.86
C THR A 93 -19.39 12.85 -15.40
N ALA A 94 -18.89 11.81 -16.04
CA ALA A 94 -19.25 10.43 -15.71
C ALA A 94 -17.99 9.61 -15.40
N TRP A 95 -18.05 8.85 -14.30
CA TRP A 95 -17.02 7.91 -13.87
C TRP A 95 -17.67 6.62 -13.40
N THR A 96 -17.26 5.51 -13.95
CA THR A 96 -17.52 4.23 -13.31
C THR A 96 -16.63 4.07 -12.08
N GLU A 97 -17.06 3.23 -11.13
CA GLU A 97 -16.26 2.92 -9.95
C GLU A 97 -14.83 2.48 -10.32
N ASN A 98 -14.71 1.61 -11.34
CA ASN A 98 -13.40 1.10 -11.75
C ASN A 98 -12.49 2.19 -12.31
N GLU A 99 -12.99 3.05 -13.19
CA GLU A 99 -12.22 4.18 -13.74
C GLU A 99 -11.76 5.14 -12.65
N ALA A 100 -12.63 5.43 -11.68
CA ALA A 100 -12.30 6.28 -10.54
C ALA A 100 -11.16 5.67 -9.70
N TRP A 101 -11.23 4.36 -9.41
CA TRP A 101 -10.18 3.66 -8.69
C TRP A 101 -8.87 3.62 -9.47
N GLU A 102 -8.91 3.33 -10.76
CA GLU A 102 -7.72 3.33 -11.61
C GLU A 102 -7.05 4.70 -11.63
N SER A 103 -7.83 5.76 -11.81
CA SER A 103 -7.36 7.14 -11.80
C SER A 103 -6.74 7.53 -10.44
N LEU A 104 -7.40 7.19 -9.33
CA LEU A 104 -6.89 7.47 -7.98
C LEU A 104 -5.56 6.76 -7.71
N LEU A 105 -5.44 5.50 -8.10
CA LEU A 105 -4.25 4.71 -7.87
C LEU A 105 -3.09 5.19 -8.76
N GLU A 106 -3.36 5.52 -10.02
CA GLU A 106 -2.34 6.01 -10.96
C GLU A 106 -1.66 7.29 -10.49
N MET A 107 -2.39 8.17 -9.81
CA MET A 107 -1.82 9.38 -9.20
C MET A 107 -0.76 9.10 -8.14
N THR A 108 -0.75 7.90 -7.57
CA THR A 108 0.15 7.55 -6.47
C THR A 108 1.16 6.49 -6.87
N LEU A 109 0.70 5.48 -7.59
CA LEU A 109 1.51 4.30 -7.89
C LEU A 109 1.16 3.76 -9.28
N PRO A 110 2.09 3.84 -10.25
CA PRO A 110 1.92 3.24 -11.56
C PRO A 110 1.61 1.73 -11.50
N ALA A 111 0.98 1.20 -12.54
CA ALA A 111 0.64 -0.22 -12.62
C ALA A 111 1.86 -1.13 -12.50
N ARG A 112 3.02 -0.66 -12.97
CA ARG A 112 4.32 -1.31 -12.81
C ARG A 112 5.30 -0.33 -12.20
N ALA A 113 5.82 -0.67 -11.02
CA ALA A 113 6.75 0.19 -10.30
C ALA A 113 7.69 -0.60 -9.38
N LEU A 114 8.89 -0.08 -9.23
CA LEU A 114 9.75 -0.35 -8.08
C LEU A 114 9.56 0.78 -7.08
N VAL A 115 9.20 0.44 -5.85
CA VAL A 115 9.09 1.40 -4.76
C VAL A 115 10.28 1.20 -3.83
N LEU A 116 11.03 2.27 -3.60
CA LEU A 116 12.30 2.22 -2.89
C LEU A 116 12.18 2.86 -1.51
N ASP A 117 12.75 2.19 -0.52
CA ASP A 117 12.85 2.67 0.86
C ASP A 117 14.24 2.34 1.43
N LYS A 118 14.52 2.82 2.61
CA LYS A 118 15.78 2.52 3.32
C LYS A 118 15.95 1.02 3.53
N GLY A 119 17.14 0.50 3.32
CA GLY A 119 17.53 -0.84 3.66
C GLY A 119 17.96 -0.96 5.13
N ARG A 120 18.34 -2.17 5.53
CA ARG A 120 18.77 -2.49 6.90
C ARG A 120 20.11 -1.84 7.26
N ARG A 121 20.95 -1.56 6.25
CA ARG A 121 22.31 -1.05 6.41
C ARG A 121 22.56 0.10 5.44
N THR A 122 23.56 0.91 5.73
CA THR A 122 24.02 1.96 4.82
C THR A 122 24.38 1.38 3.44
N GLY A 123 23.87 2.00 2.38
CA GLY A 123 24.04 1.54 1.00
C GLY A 123 23.10 0.43 0.55
N GLU A 124 22.31 -0.12 1.44
CA GLU A 124 21.25 -1.07 1.12
C GLU A 124 19.91 -0.32 0.93
N THR A 125 19.12 -0.80 0.00
CA THR A 125 17.78 -0.27 -0.31
C THR A 125 16.76 -1.41 -0.24
N THR A 126 15.65 -1.17 0.42
CA THR A 126 14.46 -2.03 0.34
C THR A 126 13.73 -1.70 -0.94
N VAL A 127 13.47 -2.69 -1.76
CA VAL A 127 12.75 -2.57 -3.03
C VAL A 127 11.47 -3.36 -2.94
N PHE A 128 10.34 -2.70 -3.12
CA PHE A 128 9.05 -3.35 -3.30
C PHE A 128 8.74 -3.43 -4.79
N TRP A 129 8.35 -4.61 -5.24
CA TRP A 129 8.00 -4.86 -6.65
C TRP A 129 6.50 -4.83 -6.83
N VAL A 130 6.02 -3.91 -7.65
CA VAL A 130 4.62 -3.79 -8.03
C VAL A 130 4.47 -4.11 -9.50
N GLU A 131 3.56 -5.03 -9.82
CA GLU A 131 3.21 -5.42 -11.20
C GLU A 131 1.70 -5.62 -11.28
N ASP A 132 1.08 -5.05 -12.30
CA ASP A 132 -0.37 -5.04 -12.49
C ASP A 132 -1.13 -4.57 -11.23
N ARG A 133 -0.59 -3.52 -10.59
CA ARG A 133 -1.06 -2.95 -9.31
C ARG A 133 -1.10 -3.92 -8.14
N LYS A 134 -0.33 -5.01 -8.21
CA LYS A 134 -0.16 -5.96 -7.12
C LYS A 134 1.23 -5.87 -6.55
N LEU A 135 1.32 -5.85 -5.24
CA LEU A 135 2.58 -5.97 -4.53
C LEU A 135 3.01 -7.44 -4.54
N LEU A 136 4.01 -7.78 -5.37
CA LEU A 136 4.47 -9.15 -5.49
C LEU A 136 5.42 -9.58 -4.37
N GLY A 137 6.22 -8.62 -3.86
CA GLY A 137 7.21 -8.93 -2.84
C GLY A 137 8.18 -7.78 -2.63
N TYR A 138 9.22 -8.08 -1.86
CA TYR A 138 10.31 -7.15 -1.59
C TYR A 138 11.67 -7.84 -1.67
N ALA A 139 12.70 -7.04 -1.87
CA ALA A 139 14.10 -7.47 -1.77
C ALA A 139 14.95 -6.37 -1.13
N TRP A 140 16.11 -6.75 -0.60
CA TRP A 140 17.15 -5.79 -0.23
C TRP A 140 18.25 -5.82 -1.29
N VAL A 141 18.57 -4.66 -1.81
CA VAL A 141 19.58 -4.52 -2.87
C VAL A 141 20.67 -3.51 -2.48
N GLN A 142 21.85 -3.75 -2.95
CA GLN A 142 22.96 -2.81 -2.90
C GLN A 142 22.94 -1.92 -4.15
N LEU A 143 23.43 -0.67 -4.05
CA LEU A 143 23.60 0.23 -5.19
C LEU A 143 22.32 0.46 -6.03
N ALA A 144 21.25 0.87 -5.38
CA ALA A 144 19.95 1.11 -6.02
C ALA A 144 19.95 2.16 -7.14
N SER A 145 21.01 2.96 -7.32
CA SER A 145 21.12 3.97 -8.36
C SER A 145 21.01 3.42 -9.79
N HIS A 146 21.43 2.17 -10.00
CA HIS A 146 21.38 1.48 -11.29
C HIS A 146 20.32 0.37 -11.34
N LEU A 147 19.42 0.37 -10.39
CA LEU A 147 18.40 -0.67 -10.30
C LEU A 147 17.45 -0.57 -11.49
N GLN A 148 17.37 -1.66 -12.23
CA GLN A 148 16.41 -1.86 -13.31
C GLN A 148 15.57 -3.10 -13.00
N PRO A 149 14.27 -3.09 -13.33
CA PRO A 149 13.45 -4.28 -13.22
C PRO A 149 13.97 -5.35 -14.19
N ASN A 150 14.36 -6.49 -13.65
CA ASN A 150 14.85 -7.64 -14.42
C ASN A 150 14.55 -8.94 -13.68
N ASP A 151 14.73 -10.06 -14.39
CA ASP A 151 14.46 -11.39 -13.84
C ASP A 151 15.34 -11.75 -12.64
N VAL A 152 16.57 -11.23 -12.57
CA VAL A 152 17.46 -11.46 -11.42
C VAL A 152 16.86 -10.87 -10.15
N LEU A 153 16.44 -9.61 -10.20
CA LEU A 153 15.79 -8.96 -9.08
C LEU A 153 14.46 -9.65 -8.75
N ARG A 154 13.66 -9.99 -9.76
CA ARG A 154 12.39 -10.67 -9.57
C ARG A 154 12.54 -12.01 -8.85
N ASN A 155 13.60 -12.78 -9.19
CA ASN A 155 13.90 -14.05 -8.55
C ASN A 155 14.44 -13.91 -7.12
N GLN A 156 14.96 -12.74 -6.74
CA GLN A 156 15.42 -12.44 -5.38
C GLN A 156 14.29 -11.98 -4.43
N LEU A 157 13.08 -11.76 -4.95
CA LEU A 157 11.99 -11.27 -4.12
C LEU A 157 11.57 -12.27 -3.05
N THR A 158 11.52 -11.80 -1.82
CA THR A 158 10.69 -12.42 -0.80
C THR A 158 9.24 -12.12 -1.13
N LYS A 159 8.50 -13.15 -1.55
CA LYS A 159 7.11 -13.00 -1.98
C LYS A 159 6.21 -12.58 -0.84
N LEU A 160 5.29 -11.69 -1.13
CA LEU A 160 4.24 -11.25 -0.23
C LEU A 160 2.87 -11.77 -0.73
N PRO A 161 1.95 -12.09 0.17
CA PRO A 161 0.60 -12.47 -0.23
C PRO A 161 -0.14 -11.27 -0.85
N ASP A 162 -1.01 -11.53 -1.82
CA ASP A 162 -1.92 -10.51 -2.36
C ASP A 162 -2.86 -10.03 -1.25
N SER A 163 -2.75 -8.77 -0.88
CA SER A 163 -3.46 -8.21 0.27
C SER A 163 -3.68 -6.72 0.10
N ASN A 164 -4.96 -6.31 0.12
CA ASN A 164 -5.34 -4.91 0.12
C ASN A 164 -4.75 -4.13 1.31
N TYR A 165 -4.53 -4.79 2.44
CA TYR A 165 -3.88 -4.17 3.59
C TYR A 165 -2.41 -3.86 3.30
N LEU A 166 -1.64 -4.82 2.77
CA LEU A 166 -0.22 -4.60 2.45
C LEU A 166 -0.06 -3.54 1.35
N MET A 167 -0.92 -3.58 0.34
CA MET A 167 -0.97 -2.54 -0.69
C MET A 167 -1.31 -1.17 -0.08
N GLY A 168 -2.28 -1.10 0.83
CA GLY A 168 -2.62 0.14 1.54
C GLY A 168 -1.46 0.70 2.36
N VAL A 169 -0.68 -0.17 3.03
CA VAL A 169 0.54 0.24 3.75
C VAL A 169 1.58 0.81 2.79
N LEU A 170 1.76 0.19 1.61
CA LEU A 170 2.69 0.68 0.58
C LEU A 170 2.25 2.05 0.04
N LEU A 171 0.99 2.19 -0.35
CA LEU A 171 0.42 3.44 -0.87
C LEU A 171 0.54 4.58 0.13
N ASP A 172 0.30 4.30 1.41
CA ASP A 172 0.47 5.28 2.49
C ASP A 172 1.95 5.69 2.63
N GLY A 173 2.87 4.73 2.51
CA GLY A 173 4.30 4.99 2.49
C GLY A 173 4.75 5.85 1.31
N VAL A 174 4.25 5.56 0.11
CA VAL A 174 4.53 6.36 -1.10
C VAL A 174 4.02 7.79 -0.94
N ARG A 175 2.79 7.95 -0.52
CA ARG A 175 2.15 9.25 -0.50
C ARG A 175 2.61 10.15 0.66
N TRP A 176 2.89 9.58 1.82
CA TRP A 176 3.15 10.32 3.06
C TRP A 176 4.49 10.02 3.72
N GLY A 177 5.08 8.87 3.39
CA GLY A 177 6.34 8.39 3.95
C GLY A 177 7.58 8.76 3.15
N GLY A 178 7.41 9.39 1.98
CA GLY A 178 8.53 9.84 1.14
C GLY A 178 9.26 8.70 0.44
N LEU A 179 8.56 7.58 0.14
CA LEU A 179 9.14 6.51 -0.67
C LEU A 179 9.34 6.97 -2.12
N GLU A 180 10.45 6.57 -2.71
CA GLU A 180 10.73 6.86 -4.12
C GLU A 180 10.02 5.83 -5.02
N VAL A 181 9.34 6.31 -6.07
CA VAL A 181 8.65 5.46 -7.04
C VAL A 181 9.35 5.56 -8.40
N ARG A 182 9.70 4.42 -8.96
CA ARG A 182 10.26 4.28 -10.32
C ARG A 182 9.34 3.42 -11.15
N ALA A 183 8.63 4.03 -12.10
CA ALA A 183 7.83 3.32 -13.10
C ALA A 183 8.73 2.56 -14.10
N TRP A 184 8.22 1.47 -14.69
CA TRP A 184 8.90 0.68 -15.71
C TRP A 184 7.95 -0.03 -16.68
#